data_36587450d16cc0885dd3bc0181fb9457
#
_entry.id   36587450d16cc0885dd3bc0181fb9457
#
_cell.length_a   1.000
_cell.length_b   1.000
_cell.length_c   1.000
_cell.angle_alpha   90.00
_cell.angle_beta   90.00
_cell.angle_gamma   90.00
#
_symmetry.space_group_name_H-M   'P 1'
#
loop_
_entity.id
_entity.type
_entity.pdbx_description
1 polymer ?
#
loop_
_entity_poly.entity_id
_entity_poly.type
_entity_poly.pdbx_seq_one_letter_code
_entity_poly.pdbx_strand_id
1 'polypeptide(L)'
;PIVKGAVSALATDAVAMGLTFTKNDPKPVIINEIGAVNPNHAGPSSLYTKDTEGVLLHDFIFAPFFGGSAGSGNTWHWDHYIEPNQLWYHFGRFKNAIEGIDPVKEAMQPFYFKRNTVDCYGLKGKTKTILWCRDLTNNWKTELREGRPAQMKRDFEIPLNLINIKYTHYSVYDPWTDQWERHMPMYDGKALIPAFKRSIVVVLENP
;
A
#
# COMPACT_ATOMS: atom_id res chain seq x y z
N PRO A 1 4.68 -5.90 21.57
CA PRO A 1 5.81 -6.28 20.74
C PRO A 1 6.33 -5.05 20.00
N ILE A 2 7.64 -4.81 20.12
CA ILE A 2 8.29 -3.77 19.33
C ILE A 2 8.19 -4.23 17.87
N VAL A 3 7.54 -3.44 17.04
CA VAL A 3 7.45 -3.71 15.60
C VAL A 3 8.87 -3.76 15.03
N LYS A 4 9.34 -4.95 14.69
CA LYS A 4 10.68 -5.18 14.14
C LYS A 4 10.70 -5.23 12.61
N GLY A 5 9.56 -5.04 11.95
CA GLY A 5 9.42 -5.16 10.51
C GLY A 5 8.80 -3.95 9.83
N ALA A 6 8.59 -4.06 8.54
CA ALA A 6 7.81 -3.08 7.78
C ALA A 6 6.34 -3.16 8.23
N VAL A 7 5.70 -2.00 8.42
CA VAL A 7 4.27 -1.92 8.78
C VAL A 7 3.40 -2.60 7.73
N SER A 8 3.75 -2.41 6.45
CA SER A 8 3.07 -3.05 5.32
C SER A 8 3.03 -4.58 5.43
N ALA A 9 4.16 -5.21 5.74
CA ALA A 9 4.23 -6.66 5.90
C ALA A 9 3.36 -7.14 7.07
N LEU A 10 3.41 -6.49 8.23
CA LEU A 10 2.59 -6.86 9.38
C LEU A 10 1.10 -6.75 9.11
N ALA A 11 0.67 -5.69 8.42
CA ALA A 11 -0.73 -5.49 8.09
C ALA A 11 -1.23 -6.54 7.08
N THR A 12 -0.44 -6.84 6.06
CA THR A 12 -0.78 -7.88 5.07
C THR A 12 -0.77 -9.28 5.67
N ASP A 13 0.16 -9.60 6.58
CA ASP A 13 0.19 -10.88 7.30
C ASP A 13 -1.06 -11.07 8.18
N ALA A 14 -1.50 -10.00 8.86
CA ALA A 14 -2.72 -10.03 9.67
C ALA A 14 -3.97 -10.29 8.79
N VAL A 15 -4.05 -9.67 7.61
CA VAL A 15 -5.13 -9.93 6.65
C VAL A 15 -5.07 -11.37 6.14
N ALA A 16 -3.90 -11.86 5.74
CA ALA A 16 -3.71 -13.23 5.25
C ALA A 16 -4.13 -14.27 6.30
N MET A 17 -3.83 -14.02 7.57
CA MET A 17 -4.29 -14.86 8.67
C MET A 17 -5.81 -14.84 8.78
N GLY A 18 -6.46 -13.67 8.72
CA GLY A 18 -7.91 -13.53 8.70
C GLY A 18 -8.56 -14.29 7.55
N LEU A 19 -8.04 -14.17 6.33
CA LEU A 19 -8.51 -14.89 5.15
C LEU A 19 -8.36 -16.42 5.30
N THR A 20 -7.30 -16.87 6.00
CA THR A 20 -7.11 -18.29 6.29
C THR A 20 -8.20 -18.82 7.23
N PHE A 21 -8.56 -18.05 8.25
CA PHE A 21 -9.64 -18.43 9.19
C PHE A 21 -11.02 -18.50 8.53
N THR A 22 -11.27 -17.66 7.53
CA THR A 22 -12.56 -17.61 6.83
C THR A 22 -12.59 -18.47 5.56
N LYS A 23 -11.56 -19.27 5.28
CA LYS A 23 -11.42 -20.03 4.03
C LYS A 23 -12.61 -20.95 3.73
N ASN A 24 -13.17 -21.62 4.74
CA ASN A 24 -14.26 -22.57 4.59
C ASN A 24 -15.66 -21.92 4.64
N ASP A 25 -15.76 -20.70 5.14
CA ASP A 25 -16.97 -19.87 5.16
C ASP A 25 -16.54 -18.44 4.82
N PRO A 26 -16.37 -18.10 3.53
CA PRO A 26 -15.78 -16.85 3.11
C PRO A 26 -16.54 -15.62 3.61
N LYS A 27 -15.85 -14.80 4.39
CA LYS A 27 -16.34 -13.53 4.95
C LYS A 27 -15.38 -12.41 4.66
N PRO A 28 -15.88 -11.16 4.53
CA PRO A 28 -15.00 -10.01 4.43
C PRO A 28 -14.07 -9.90 5.64
N VAL A 29 -12.78 -9.77 5.41
CA VAL A 29 -11.79 -9.47 6.44
C VAL A 29 -11.51 -7.99 6.42
N ILE A 30 -11.56 -7.32 7.57
CA ILE A 30 -11.21 -5.91 7.73
C ILE A 30 -10.22 -5.75 8.88
N ILE A 31 -9.32 -4.79 8.78
CA ILE A 31 -8.48 -4.34 9.88
C ILE A 31 -9.16 -3.12 10.50
N ASN A 32 -9.90 -3.37 11.57
CA ASN A 32 -10.70 -2.33 12.21
C ASN A 32 -9.87 -1.35 13.04
N GLU A 33 -8.74 -1.83 13.57
CA GLU A 33 -7.86 -1.02 14.40
C GLU A 33 -6.39 -1.34 14.10
N ILE A 34 -5.66 -0.33 13.65
CA ILE A 34 -4.23 -0.42 13.41
C ILE A 34 -3.57 0.87 13.92
N GLY A 35 -2.41 0.74 14.55
CA GLY A 35 -1.71 1.92 15.05
C GLY A 35 -0.38 1.60 15.71
N ALA A 36 0.43 2.63 15.94
CA ALA A 36 1.64 2.54 16.71
C ALA A 36 1.36 2.98 18.16
N VAL A 37 1.87 2.23 19.11
CA VAL A 37 1.76 2.52 20.54
C VAL A 37 3.13 2.80 21.14
N ASN A 38 3.16 3.45 22.29
CA ASN A 38 4.39 3.61 23.06
C ASN A 38 4.92 2.26 23.60
N PRO A 39 6.17 2.19 24.09
CA PRO A 39 6.77 0.92 24.51
C PRO A 39 6.05 0.18 25.64
N ASN A 40 5.29 0.88 26.47
CA ASN A 40 4.52 0.27 27.57
C ASN A 40 3.08 -0.09 27.17
N HIS A 41 2.72 0.08 25.88
CA HIS A 41 1.38 -0.17 25.32
C HIS A 41 0.25 0.67 25.97
N ALA A 42 0.56 1.78 26.62
CA ALA A 42 -0.40 2.59 27.36
C ALA A 42 -0.76 3.92 26.66
N GLY A 43 -0.65 4.00 25.37
CA GLY A 43 -1.05 5.20 24.63
C GLY A 43 -0.36 5.33 23.27
N PRO A 44 -0.62 6.43 22.57
CA PRO A 44 -0.13 6.65 21.22
C PRO A 44 1.40 6.75 21.16
N SER A 45 1.97 6.32 20.05
CA SER A 45 3.41 6.42 19.80
C SER A 45 3.86 7.88 19.70
N SER A 46 5.02 8.19 20.30
CA SER A 46 5.66 9.50 20.14
C SER A 46 6.09 9.80 18.70
N LEU A 47 6.11 8.81 17.82
CA LEU A 47 6.39 9.02 16.39
C LEU A 47 5.28 9.81 15.70
N TYR A 48 4.06 9.79 16.21
CA TYR A 48 2.94 10.51 15.61
C TYR A 48 3.15 12.04 15.56
N THR A 49 3.83 12.61 16.53
CA THR A 49 4.16 14.04 16.53
C THR A 49 5.20 14.42 15.47
N LYS A 50 5.95 13.45 14.96
CA LYS A 50 6.97 13.64 13.92
C LYS A 50 6.44 13.31 12.52
N ASP A 51 5.34 12.56 12.46
CA ASP A 51 4.78 12.05 11.21
C ASP A 51 3.76 13.00 10.60
N THR A 52 4.22 14.20 10.29
CA THR A 52 3.39 15.27 9.71
C THR A 52 3.00 15.01 8.25
N GLU A 53 3.66 14.04 7.60
CA GLU A 53 3.34 13.64 6.23
C GLU A 53 2.54 12.32 6.16
N GLY A 54 2.30 11.65 7.30
CA GLY A 54 1.48 10.44 7.36
C GLY A 54 2.14 9.18 6.79
N VAL A 55 3.45 9.02 6.99
CA VAL A 55 4.20 7.83 6.51
C VAL A 55 3.63 6.53 7.10
N LEU A 56 3.32 6.55 8.41
CA LEU A 56 2.66 5.42 9.09
C LEU A 56 1.22 5.25 8.62
N LEU A 57 0.46 6.35 8.54
CA LEU A 57 -0.94 6.34 8.13
C LEU A 57 -1.10 5.77 6.73
N HIS A 58 -0.23 6.16 5.81
CA HIS A 58 -0.23 5.64 4.45
C HIS A 58 -0.14 4.10 4.44
N ASP A 59 0.83 3.54 5.17
CA ASP A 59 1.00 2.10 5.27
C ASP A 59 -0.22 1.44 5.96
N PHE A 60 -0.81 2.08 6.98
CA PHE A 60 -2.02 1.57 7.65
C PHE A 60 -3.23 1.51 6.74
N ILE A 61 -3.39 2.47 5.83
CA ILE A 61 -4.53 2.55 4.91
C ILE A 61 -4.34 1.60 3.73
N PHE A 62 -3.17 1.60 3.09
CA PHE A 62 -2.94 0.88 1.84
C PHE A 62 -2.69 -0.61 2.03
N ALA A 63 -1.83 -0.99 2.98
CA ALA A 63 -1.40 -2.37 3.12
C ALA A 63 -2.54 -3.38 3.34
N PRO A 64 -3.54 -3.13 4.20
CA PRO A 64 -4.63 -4.08 4.38
C PRO A 64 -5.38 -4.38 3.09
N PHE A 65 -5.76 -3.35 2.32
CA PHE A 65 -6.50 -3.53 1.07
C PHE A 65 -5.69 -4.37 0.05
N PHE A 66 -4.42 -4.04 -0.15
CA PHE A 66 -3.56 -4.77 -1.07
C PHE A 66 -3.17 -6.17 -0.55
N GLY A 67 -3.39 -6.45 0.73
CA GLY A 67 -3.34 -7.78 1.32
C GLY A 67 -4.63 -8.59 1.14
N GLY A 68 -5.68 -8.01 0.56
CA GLY A 68 -6.98 -8.68 0.34
C GLY A 68 -8.05 -8.36 1.39
N SER A 69 -7.85 -7.34 2.24
CA SER A 69 -8.91 -6.81 3.11
C SER A 69 -10.05 -6.21 2.29
N ALA A 70 -11.25 -6.25 2.83
CA ALA A 70 -12.45 -5.66 2.20
C ALA A 70 -12.44 -4.13 2.15
N GLY A 71 -11.44 -3.48 2.71
CA GLY A 71 -11.26 -2.02 2.70
C GLY A 71 -9.90 -1.60 3.23
N SER A 72 -9.72 -0.30 3.43
CA SER A 72 -8.54 0.25 4.10
C SER A 72 -8.47 -0.19 5.56
N GLY A 73 -7.28 -0.08 6.18
CA GLY A 73 -7.19 -0.12 7.63
C GLY A 73 -7.71 1.18 8.27
N ASN A 74 -8.18 1.07 9.50
CA ASN A 74 -8.63 2.22 10.30
C ASN A 74 -7.67 2.46 11.46
N THR A 75 -7.26 3.72 11.66
CA THR A 75 -6.27 4.06 12.68
C THR A 75 -6.93 4.26 14.02
N TRP A 76 -6.45 3.51 15.05
CA TRP A 76 -6.91 3.62 16.43
C TRP A 76 -6.80 5.06 16.98
N HIS A 77 -5.64 5.69 16.82
CA HIS A 77 -5.34 7.00 17.41
C HIS A 77 -5.62 8.16 16.45
N TRP A 78 -6.80 8.18 15.81
CA TRP A 78 -7.14 9.24 14.86
C TRP A 78 -7.14 10.64 15.51
N ASP A 79 -7.57 10.74 16.75
CA ASP A 79 -7.64 11.97 17.56
C ASP A 79 -6.26 12.48 18.01
N HIS A 80 -5.30 11.59 18.21
CA HIS A 80 -3.93 11.93 18.60
C HIS A 80 -2.95 12.02 17.44
N TYR A 81 -3.33 11.57 16.25
CA TYR A 81 -2.45 11.45 15.11
C TYR A 81 -3.00 12.10 13.83
N ILE A 82 -4.15 11.63 13.34
CA ILE A 82 -4.69 12.09 12.05
C ILE A 82 -5.16 13.54 12.15
N GLU A 83 -5.97 13.84 13.15
CA GLU A 83 -6.57 15.16 13.34
C GLU A 83 -5.53 16.25 13.61
N PRO A 84 -4.60 16.11 14.59
CA PRO A 84 -3.61 17.14 14.86
C PRO A 84 -2.65 17.41 13.69
N ASN A 85 -2.35 16.40 12.88
CA ASN A 85 -1.47 16.52 11.71
C ASN A 85 -2.24 16.76 10.41
N GLN A 86 -3.57 16.87 10.44
CA GLN A 86 -4.42 17.13 9.27
C GLN A 86 -4.26 16.10 8.13
N LEU A 87 -4.15 14.82 8.45
CA LEU A 87 -3.81 13.74 7.53
C LEU A 87 -5.02 13.08 6.84
N TRP A 88 -6.22 13.61 7.00
CA TRP A 88 -7.46 13.05 6.42
C TRP A 88 -7.39 12.88 4.90
N TYR A 89 -6.59 13.68 4.21
CA TYR A 89 -6.40 13.60 2.76
C TYR A 89 -5.87 12.24 2.28
N HIS A 90 -5.19 11.46 3.13
CA HIS A 90 -4.72 10.12 2.76
C HIS A 90 -5.87 9.16 2.41
N PHE A 91 -7.02 9.29 3.05
CA PHE A 91 -8.21 8.50 2.69
C PHE A 91 -8.76 8.89 1.31
N GLY A 92 -8.75 10.18 0.99
CA GLY A 92 -9.09 10.65 -0.36
C GLY A 92 -8.14 10.09 -1.42
N ARG A 93 -6.84 10.14 -1.16
CA ARG A 93 -5.81 9.58 -2.04
C ARG A 93 -5.91 8.06 -2.19
N PHE A 94 -6.25 7.36 -1.12
CA PHE A 94 -6.54 5.92 -1.20
C PHE A 94 -7.76 5.65 -2.10
N LYS A 95 -8.86 6.39 -1.90
CA LYS A 95 -10.03 6.30 -2.77
C LYS A 95 -9.66 6.55 -4.24
N ASN A 96 -8.87 7.59 -4.53
CA ASN A 96 -8.40 7.90 -5.87
C ASN A 96 -7.52 6.77 -6.45
N ALA A 97 -6.65 6.18 -5.62
CA ALA A 97 -5.78 5.08 -6.02
C ALA A 97 -6.51 3.83 -6.49
N ILE A 98 -7.68 3.55 -5.92
CA ILE A 98 -8.50 2.36 -6.24
C ILE A 98 -9.70 2.70 -7.13
N GLU A 99 -9.72 3.88 -7.75
CA GLU A 99 -10.79 4.29 -8.64
C GLU A 99 -11.02 3.27 -9.76
N GLY A 100 -12.26 2.85 -9.95
CA GLY A 100 -12.64 1.85 -10.97
C GLY A 100 -12.17 0.41 -10.69
N ILE A 101 -11.70 0.13 -9.47
CA ILE A 101 -11.34 -1.20 -9.00
C ILE A 101 -12.51 -1.77 -8.17
N ASP A 102 -13.07 -2.88 -8.61
CA ASP A 102 -14.08 -3.64 -7.88
C ASP A 102 -13.55 -5.05 -7.59
N PRO A 103 -13.01 -5.29 -6.39
CA PRO A 103 -12.39 -6.57 -6.06
C PRO A 103 -13.35 -7.76 -6.14
N VAL A 104 -14.64 -7.56 -5.87
CA VAL A 104 -15.65 -8.63 -5.91
C VAL A 104 -16.00 -8.99 -7.35
N LYS A 105 -16.31 -8.01 -8.19
CA LYS A 105 -16.64 -8.21 -9.62
C LYS A 105 -15.46 -8.83 -10.35
N GLU A 106 -14.25 -8.38 -10.08
CA GLU A 106 -13.02 -8.88 -10.66
C GLU A 106 -12.57 -10.22 -10.06
N ALA A 107 -13.20 -10.69 -8.96
CA ALA A 107 -12.77 -11.85 -8.18
C ALA A 107 -11.28 -11.78 -7.83
N MET A 108 -10.83 -10.61 -7.38
CA MET A 108 -9.42 -10.32 -7.14
C MET A 108 -8.82 -11.21 -6.07
N GLN A 109 -7.58 -11.67 -6.34
CA GLN A 109 -6.79 -12.47 -5.41
C GLN A 109 -5.52 -11.73 -5.03
N PRO A 110 -5.16 -11.68 -3.75
CA PRO A 110 -3.93 -11.04 -3.31
C PRO A 110 -2.72 -11.86 -3.72
N PHE A 111 -1.64 -11.16 -4.06
CA PHE A 111 -0.33 -11.75 -4.32
C PHE A 111 0.77 -10.75 -3.95
N TYR A 112 2.00 -11.28 -3.82
CA TYR A 112 3.16 -10.49 -3.43
C TYR A 112 4.39 -10.92 -4.22
N PHE A 113 5.21 -9.94 -4.54
CA PHE A 113 6.59 -10.18 -4.98
C PHE A 113 7.48 -9.02 -4.53
N LYS A 114 8.77 -9.30 -4.46
CA LYS A 114 9.79 -8.29 -4.15
C LYS A 114 10.70 -8.07 -5.33
N ARG A 115 11.03 -6.80 -5.59
CA ARG A 115 12.04 -6.44 -6.58
C ARG A 115 13.00 -5.40 -5.98
N ASN A 116 14.25 -5.80 -5.77
CA ASN A 116 15.25 -5.01 -5.09
C ASN A 116 14.76 -4.58 -3.67
N THR A 117 14.63 -3.26 -3.44
CA THR A 117 14.16 -2.68 -2.19
C THR A 117 12.66 -2.37 -2.20
N VAL A 118 11.93 -2.75 -3.24
CA VAL A 118 10.51 -2.48 -3.39
C VAL A 118 9.71 -3.76 -3.14
N ASP A 119 8.81 -3.71 -2.17
CA ASP A 119 7.77 -4.71 -1.97
C ASP A 119 6.55 -4.34 -2.81
N CYS A 120 6.07 -5.29 -3.61
CA CYS A 120 4.91 -5.14 -4.46
C CYS A 120 3.78 -6.04 -3.94
N TYR A 121 2.76 -5.42 -3.39
CA TYR A 121 1.53 -6.06 -2.97
C TYR A 121 0.48 -5.84 -4.05
N GLY A 122 -0.18 -6.88 -4.50
CA GLY A 122 -1.11 -6.79 -5.62
C GLY A 122 -2.40 -7.54 -5.43
N LEU A 123 -3.42 -7.08 -6.13
CA LEU A 123 -4.69 -7.75 -6.30
C LEU A 123 -4.87 -8.06 -7.78
N LYS A 124 -4.86 -9.36 -8.11
CA LYS A 124 -5.01 -9.87 -9.49
C LYS A 124 -6.46 -10.21 -9.75
N GLY A 125 -7.07 -9.51 -10.68
CA GLY A 125 -8.44 -9.73 -11.15
C GLY A 125 -8.52 -10.45 -12.50
N LYS A 126 -9.74 -10.53 -13.04
CA LYS A 126 -10.03 -11.13 -14.35
C LYS A 126 -9.54 -10.26 -15.50
N THR A 127 -9.77 -8.96 -15.43
CA THR A 127 -9.46 -7.99 -16.48
C THR A 127 -8.40 -6.97 -16.09
N LYS A 128 -8.21 -6.75 -14.79
CA LYS A 128 -7.26 -5.78 -14.23
C LYS A 128 -6.43 -6.39 -13.14
N THR A 129 -5.23 -5.85 -12.95
CA THR A 129 -4.40 -6.09 -11.78
C THR A 129 -3.98 -4.74 -11.21
N ILE A 130 -4.13 -4.55 -9.91
CA ILE A 130 -3.64 -3.37 -9.22
C ILE A 130 -2.52 -3.75 -8.27
N LEU A 131 -1.46 -2.95 -8.24
CA LEU A 131 -0.26 -3.13 -7.43
C LEU A 131 -0.03 -1.89 -6.57
N TRP A 132 0.33 -2.07 -5.32
CA TRP A 132 0.95 -1.05 -4.49
C TRP A 132 2.42 -1.42 -4.27
N CYS A 133 3.31 -0.61 -4.82
CA CYS A 133 4.75 -0.81 -4.79
C CYS A 133 5.34 0.09 -3.70
N ARG A 134 5.83 -0.51 -2.62
CA ARG A 134 6.34 0.17 -1.41
C ARG A 134 7.85 0.09 -1.36
N ASP A 135 8.54 1.22 -1.50
CA ASP A 135 10.00 1.27 -1.33
C ASP A 135 10.38 1.20 0.15
N LEU A 136 11.03 0.12 0.54
CA LEU A 136 11.44 -0.14 1.92
C LEU A 136 12.61 0.71 2.40
N THR A 137 13.28 1.45 1.53
CA THR A 137 14.33 2.39 1.96
C THR A 137 13.77 3.67 2.59
N ASN A 138 12.50 3.99 2.27
CA ASN A 138 11.75 5.11 2.82
C ASN A 138 10.62 4.58 3.73
N ASN A 139 10.80 4.59 5.02
CA ASN A 139 9.84 4.05 5.99
C ASN A 139 9.90 4.79 7.33
N TRP A 140 8.99 4.46 8.26
CA TRP A 140 8.90 5.10 9.57
C TRP A 140 10.23 5.09 10.36
N LYS A 141 11.05 4.04 10.21
CA LYS A 141 12.34 3.96 10.91
C LYS A 141 13.33 4.95 10.32
N THR A 142 13.46 4.97 9.00
CA THR A 142 14.40 5.84 8.30
C THR A 142 14.00 7.31 8.38
N GLU A 143 12.70 7.60 8.20
CA GLU A 143 12.20 8.96 8.14
C GLU A 143 11.90 9.55 9.54
N LEU A 144 11.10 8.83 10.36
CA LEU A 144 10.61 9.42 11.62
C LEU A 144 11.57 9.19 12.78
N ARG A 145 12.23 8.03 12.83
CA ARG A 145 13.15 7.70 13.92
C ARG A 145 14.56 8.23 13.68
N GLU A 146 15.08 8.04 12.47
CA GLU A 146 16.44 8.41 12.08
C GLU A 146 16.52 9.81 11.45
N GLY A 147 15.39 10.43 11.12
CA GLY A 147 15.31 11.79 10.55
C GLY A 147 15.88 11.91 9.13
N ARG A 148 15.97 10.81 8.39
CA ARG A 148 16.45 10.83 7.01
C ARG A 148 15.30 11.18 6.06
N PRO A 149 15.44 12.19 5.20
CA PRO A 149 14.39 12.53 4.24
C PRO A 149 14.19 11.42 3.21
N ALA A 150 12.94 11.25 2.77
CA ALA A 150 12.59 10.28 1.75
C ALA A 150 13.37 10.50 0.45
N GLN A 151 14.00 9.44 -0.05
CA GLN A 151 14.77 9.45 -1.27
C GLN A 151 13.92 9.10 -2.48
N MET A 152 14.24 9.67 -3.63
CA MET A 152 13.60 9.37 -4.91
C MET A 152 14.04 7.99 -5.41
N LYS A 153 13.07 7.10 -5.64
CA LYS A 153 13.29 5.83 -6.33
C LYS A 153 13.22 6.06 -7.83
N ARG A 154 14.26 5.65 -8.53
CA ARG A 154 14.39 5.76 -9.99
C ARG A 154 14.61 4.38 -10.61
N ASP A 155 14.45 4.28 -11.91
CA ASP A 155 14.75 3.08 -12.71
C ASP A 155 14.06 1.82 -12.18
N PHE A 156 12.81 1.98 -11.71
CA PHE A 156 11.98 0.88 -11.27
C PHE A 156 11.09 0.40 -12.41
N GLU A 157 11.12 -0.90 -12.66
CA GLU A 157 10.32 -1.55 -13.69
C GLU A 157 9.61 -2.79 -13.13
N ILE A 158 8.43 -3.07 -13.66
CA ILE A 158 7.65 -4.27 -13.33
C ILE A 158 7.60 -5.17 -14.56
N PRO A 159 8.38 -6.28 -14.60
CA PRO A 159 8.29 -7.24 -15.69
C PRO A 159 7.05 -8.10 -15.55
N LEU A 160 6.24 -8.21 -16.62
CA LEU A 160 4.97 -8.93 -16.61
C LEU A 160 5.11 -10.44 -16.41
N ASN A 161 6.28 -11.01 -16.75
CA ASN A 161 6.54 -12.42 -16.50
C ASN A 161 6.54 -12.80 -15.01
N LEU A 162 6.82 -11.86 -14.11
CA LEU A 162 6.73 -12.08 -12.65
C LEU A 162 5.30 -12.28 -12.17
N ILE A 163 4.33 -11.70 -12.87
CA ILE A 163 2.91 -11.74 -12.49
C ILE A 163 2.09 -12.67 -13.38
N ASN A 164 2.73 -13.30 -14.37
CA ASN A 164 2.14 -14.27 -15.30
C ASN A 164 0.85 -13.78 -15.97
N ILE A 165 0.88 -12.54 -16.47
CA ILE A 165 -0.25 -11.86 -17.12
C ILE A 165 0.23 -11.16 -18.39
N LYS A 166 -0.65 -11.13 -19.41
CA LYS A 166 -0.43 -10.38 -20.65
C LYS A 166 -1.31 -9.13 -20.63
N TYR A 167 -0.77 -8.03 -20.15
CA TYR A 167 -1.36 -6.70 -20.31
C TYR A 167 -0.59 -5.90 -21.35
N THR A 168 -1.26 -4.96 -21.99
CA THR A 168 -0.68 -4.08 -23.02
C THR A 168 -0.48 -2.65 -22.52
N HIS A 169 -1.22 -2.26 -21.49
CA HIS A 169 -1.18 -0.91 -20.94
C HIS A 169 -1.10 -0.93 -19.41
N TYR A 170 -0.65 0.17 -18.87
CA TYR A 170 -0.66 0.43 -17.43
C TYR A 170 -0.94 1.90 -17.14
N SER A 171 -1.44 2.16 -15.96
CA SER A 171 -1.62 3.49 -15.39
C SER A 171 -0.90 3.56 -14.06
N VAL A 172 -0.38 4.71 -13.70
CA VAL A 172 0.35 4.93 -12.45
C VAL A 172 -0.30 6.05 -11.67
N TYR A 173 -0.49 5.84 -10.38
CA TYR A 173 -0.94 6.85 -9.43
C TYR A 173 0.10 7.08 -8.36
N ASP A 174 0.55 8.32 -8.22
CA ASP A 174 1.40 8.72 -7.10
C ASP A 174 0.53 9.26 -5.95
N PRO A 175 0.36 8.50 -4.86
CA PRO A 175 -0.47 8.93 -3.74
C PRO A 175 0.16 10.05 -2.89
N TRP A 176 1.42 10.41 -3.13
CA TRP A 176 2.10 11.50 -2.41
C TRP A 176 1.93 12.85 -3.08
N THR A 177 1.70 12.84 -4.40
CA THR A 177 1.42 14.05 -5.20
C THR A 177 -0.03 14.14 -5.67
N ASP A 178 -0.84 13.07 -5.49
CA ASP A 178 -2.22 12.94 -5.96
C ASP A 178 -2.34 13.06 -7.49
N GLN A 179 -1.41 12.43 -8.21
CA GLN A 179 -1.32 12.55 -9.67
C GLN A 179 -1.43 11.19 -10.35
N TRP A 180 -2.14 11.16 -11.49
CA TRP A 180 -2.23 10.02 -12.39
C TRP A 180 -1.44 10.25 -13.66
N GLU A 181 -0.73 9.21 -14.11
CA GLU A 181 -0.32 9.01 -15.49
C GLU A 181 -1.08 7.80 -16.03
N ARG A 182 -1.88 7.99 -17.08
CA ARG A 182 -2.85 6.97 -17.54
C ARG A 182 -2.50 6.42 -18.91
N HIS A 183 -2.87 5.15 -19.12
CA HIS A 183 -2.84 4.46 -20.42
C HIS A 183 -1.46 4.44 -21.09
N MET A 184 -0.42 4.28 -20.29
CA MET A 184 0.94 4.13 -20.82
C MET A 184 1.10 2.74 -21.47
N PRO A 185 1.72 2.64 -22.65
CA PRO A 185 1.99 1.35 -23.26
C PRO A 185 3.09 0.59 -22.52
N MET A 186 2.99 -0.73 -22.50
CA MET A 186 4.08 -1.59 -22.05
C MET A 186 5.24 -1.53 -23.04
N TYR A 187 6.47 -1.56 -22.51
CA TYR A 187 7.67 -1.62 -23.31
C TYR A 187 8.43 -2.92 -23.03
N ASP A 188 8.64 -3.73 -24.06
CA ASP A 188 9.36 -5.03 -23.95
C ASP A 188 8.83 -5.92 -22.81
N GLY A 189 7.50 -6.00 -22.66
CA GLY A 189 6.85 -6.79 -21.61
C GLY A 189 7.06 -6.23 -20.19
N LYS A 190 7.35 -4.94 -20.05
CA LYS A 190 7.58 -4.27 -18.78
C LYS A 190 6.75 -2.98 -18.66
N ALA A 191 6.29 -2.69 -17.44
CA ALA A 191 5.84 -1.36 -17.07
C ALA A 191 7.03 -0.56 -16.51
N LEU A 192 7.36 0.55 -17.17
CA LEU A 192 8.43 1.48 -16.75
C LEU A 192 7.82 2.51 -15.81
N ILE A 193 8.18 2.43 -14.53
CA ILE A 193 7.53 3.24 -13.50
C ILE A 193 8.26 4.59 -13.36
N PRO A 194 7.53 5.72 -13.41
CA PRO A 194 8.09 7.04 -13.13
C PRO A 194 8.83 7.09 -11.78
N ALA A 195 9.73 8.04 -11.64
CA ALA A 195 10.42 8.22 -10.36
C ALA A 195 9.43 8.60 -9.25
N PHE A 196 9.49 7.92 -8.12
CA PHE A 196 8.57 8.11 -7.00
C PHE A 196 9.29 8.12 -5.66
N LYS A 197 8.61 8.59 -4.62
CA LYS A 197 9.05 8.48 -3.22
C LYS A 197 8.11 7.53 -2.47
N ARG A 198 8.66 6.75 -1.55
CA ARG A 198 7.90 5.90 -0.59
C ARG A 198 7.05 4.82 -1.26
N SER A 199 6.09 5.20 -2.10
CA SER A 199 5.21 4.22 -2.76
C SER A 199 4.58 4.76 -4.02
N ILE A 200 4.13 3.84 -4.87
CA ILE A 200 3.41 4.12 -6.11
C ILE A 200 2.33 3.04 -6.31
N VAL A 201 1.21 3.41 -6.92
CA VAL A 201 0.17 2.45 -7.31
C VAL A 201 0.20 2.27 -8.82
N VAL A 202 0.10 1.03 -9.27
CA VAL A 202 0.14 0.67 -10.69
C VAL A 202 -1.08 -0.17 -11.03
N VAL A 203 -1.86 0.25 -12.02
CA VAL A 203 -2.97 -0.51 -12.57
C VAL A 203 -2.55 -1.06 -13.92
N LEU A 204 -2.65 -2.36 -14.08
CA LEU A 204 -2.34 -3.09 -15.32
C LEU A 204 -3.66 -3.50 -15.95
N GLU A 205 -3.84 -3.21 -17.24
CA GLU A 205 -5.10 -3.46 -17.95
C GLU A 205 -4.88 -3.62 -19.46
N ASN A 206 -5.90 -4.15 -20.12
CA ASN A 206 -6.02 -4.08 -21.57
C ASN A 206 -7.04 -2.99 -21.92
N PRO A 207 -6.88 -2.30 -23.05
CA PRO A 207 -7.82 -1.26 -23.50
C PRO A 207 -9.24 -1.79 -23.66
#